data_c41d0ae8b900f2b0b072e33854fc87dc
#
_entry.id   c41d0ae8b900f2b0b072e33854fc87dc
#
_cell.length_a   1.000
_cell.length_b   1.000
_cell.length_c   1.000
_cell.angle_alpha   90.00
_cell.angle_beta   90.00
_cell.angle_gamma   90.00
#
_symmetry.space_group_name_H-M   'P 1'
#
loop_
_entity.id
_entity.type
_entity.pdbx_description
1 polymer ?
#
loop_
_entity_poly.entity_id
_entity_poly.type
_entity_poly.pdbx_seq_one_letter_code
_entity_poly.pdbx_strand_id
1 'polypeptide(L)'
;MGLLSKLFQSLSGKPEKINDTSNTVHTTGGREPETGDNSNCNGSAKVVEERIEKILARYYPDYQYTKHVPITYFASGLSNIRSKKDVDYIIKDSAGREVAVILLLSSGMYRTQWLKDWYDAFRQHDLKHVHFMLHLPNRMIHIEARLREMLG
;
A
#
# COMPACT_ATOMS: atom_id res chain seq x y z
N MET A 1 52.16 5.92 20.39
CA MET A 1 50.79 6.42 20.45
C MET A 1 50.69 7.75 19.70
N GLY A 2 49.89 7.84 18.67
CA GLY A 2 49.56 9.12 18.08
C GLY A 2 49.85 9.35 16.62
N LEU A 3 49.44 8.45 15.71
CA LEU A 3 49.55 8.70 14.25
C LEU A 3 48.19 8.54 13.51
N LEU A 4 47.08 8.29 14.19
CA LEU A 4 45.77 8.15 13.60
C LEU A 4 44.84 9.36 13.75
N SER A 5 45.30 10.41 14.44
CA SER A 5 44.48 11.57 14.76
C SER A 5 44.57 12.73 13.74
N LYS A 6 45.37 12.61 12.69
CA LYS A 6 45.56 13.69 11.68
C LYS A 6 44.89 13.46 10.33
N LEU A 7 44.15 12.36 10.15
CA LEU A 7 43.55 12.03 8.86
C LEU A 7 42.07 12.44 8.73
N PHE A 8 41.45 12.96 9.78
CA PHE A 8 40.04 13.35 9.76
C PHE A 8 39.75 14.86 9.67
N GLN A 9 40.77 15.71 9.50
CA GLN A 9 40.55 17.15 9.43
C GLN A 9 40.63 17.78 8.03
N SER A 10 40.67 16.97 6.98
CA SER A 10 40.83 17.48 5.60
C SER A 10 39.63 17.30 4.66
N LEU A 11 38.43 17.01 5.15
CA LEU A 11 37.26 16.82 4.30
C LEU A 11 36.05 17.69 4.70
N SER A 12 36.28 18.92 5.18
CA SER A 12 35.21 19.90 5.26
C SER A 12 35.30 20.88 4.07
N GLY A 13 34.99 20.38 2.89
CA GLY A 13 34.70 21.19 1.70
C GLY A 13 33.26 21.69 1.79
N LYS A 14 33.07 23.02 1.83
CA LYS A 14 31.78 23.68 1.70
C LYS A 14 31.09 23.28 0.39
N PRO A 15 29.77 23.01 0.36
CA PRO A 15 29.06 22.94 -0.89
C PRO A 15 28.81 24.34 -1.43
N GLU A 16 29.32 24.60 -2.61
CA GLU A 16 28.98 25.78 -3.41
C GLU A 16 27.53 25.66 -3.88
N LYS A 17 26.81 26.78 -3.72
CA LYS A 17 25.48 26.97 -4.29
C LYS A 17 25.60 27.10 -5.79
N ILE A 18 25.10 26.15 -6.54
CA ILE A 18 24.83 26.30 -7.95
C ILE A 18 23.38 26.71 -8.11
N ASN A 19 23.17 28.00 -8.38
CA ASN A 19 21.93 28.51 -8.93
C ASN A 19 21.92 28.16 -10.42
N ASP A 20 21.07 27.27 -10.85
CA ASP A 20 20.68 27.16 -12.24
C ASP A 20 19.20 27.44 -12.38
N THR A 21 18.96 28.68 -12.78
CA THR A 21 17.73 29.17 -13.35
C THR A 21 17.68 28.75 -14.83
N SER A 22 16.85 27.80 -15.17
CA SER A 22 16.34 27.75 -16.54
C SER A 22 14.91 27.26 -16.53
N ASN A 23 14.02 28.24 -16.52
CA ASN A 23 12.64 28.17 -16.92
C ASN A 23 12.57 27.73 -18.38
N THR A 24 11.95 26.61 -18.67
CA THR A 24 11.33 26.40 -19.97
C THR A 24 9.94 25.82 -19.76
N VAL A 25 9.00 26.73 -19.83
CA VAL A 25 7.56 26.45 -19.88
C VAL A 25 7.26 25.87 -21.26
N HIS A 26 6.81 24.64 -21.33
CA HIS A 26 6.03 24.13 -22.45
C HIS A 26 4.64 23.74 -21.97
N THR A 27 3.73 24.67 -22.25
CA THR A 27 2.29 24.47 -22.12
C THR A 27 1.78 23.72 -23.34
N THR A 28 1.26 22.53 -23.20
CA THR A 28 0.27 22.00 -24.13
C THR A 28 -0.58 20.92 -23.46
N GLY A 29 -1.88 21.16 -23.47
CA GLY A 29 -2.92 20.14 -23.35
C GLY A 29 -3.43 19.87 -21.95
N GLY A 30 -4.59 20.47 -21.65
CA GLY A 30 -5.36 20.34 -20.43
C GLY A 30 -5.53 18.91 -19.91
N ARG A 31 -4.76 18.64 -18.93
CA ARG A 31 -5.02 17.70 -17.86
C ARG A 31 -4.63 18.45 -16.61
N GLU A 32 -5.58 18.67 -15.72
CA GLU A 32 -5.25 19.25 -14.41
C GLU A 32 -4.06 18.46 -13.85
N PRO A 33 -2.97 19.13 -13.48
CA PRO A 33 -1.90 18.46 -12.77
C PRO A 33 -2.52 17.99 -11.45
N GLU A 34 -2.55 16.69 -11.25
CA GLU A 34 -2.75 16.16 -9.91
C GLU A 34 -1.67 16.79 -9.05
N THR A 35 -2.07 17.81 -8.30
CA THR A 35 -1.20 18.55 -7.41
C THR A 35 -0.60 17.58 -6.42
N GLY A 36 0.67 17.24 -6.68
CA GLY A 36 1.61 17.00 -5.62
C GLY A 36 1.35 15.83 -4.70
N ASP A 37 1.21 14.60 -5.21
CA ASP A 37 1.51 13.44 -4.38
C ASP A 37 2.95 12.93 -4.65
N ASN A 38 3.89 13.87 -4.60
CA ASN A 38 5.33 13.57 -4.55
C ASN A 38 5.83 13.34 -3.12
N SER A 39 4.93 13.26 -2.16
CA SER A 39 5.30 12.88 -0.82
C SER A 39 5.69 11.41 -0.81
N ASN A 40 6.98 11.16 -0.74
CA ASN A 40 7.65 9.92 -0.30
C ASN A 40 6.72 8.69 -0.31
N CYS A 41 6.54 8.09 -1.48
CA CYS A 41 5.65 6.96 -1.68
C CYS A 41 6.22 5.65 -1.10
N ASN A 42 7.08 5.71 -0.14
CA ASN A 42 7.43 4.58 0.70
C ASN A 42 6.26 4.38 1.65
N GLY A 43 5.26 3.66 1.14
CA GLY A 43 3.96 3.55 1.69
C GLY A 43 3.95 3.08 3.12
N SER A 44 3.76 4.01 4.04
CA SER A 44 3.20 3.59 5.31
C SER A 44 1.82 2.97 5.01
N ALA A 45 1.47 1.90 5.68
CA ALA A 45 0.15 1.27 5.55
C ALA A 45 -0.97 2.32 5.59
N LYS A 46 -0.83 3.33 6.44
CA LYS A 46 -1.78 4.44 6.60
C LYS A 46 -2.06 5.19 5.29
N VAL A 47 -1.02 5.52 4.51
CA VAL A 47 -1.21 6.23 3.23
C VAL A 47 -1.96 5.36 2.22
N VAL A 48 -1.65 4.07 2.17
CA VAL A 48 -2.35 3.13 1.28
C VAL A 48 -3.80 2.95 1.73
N GLU A 49 -4.05 2.83 3.02
CA GLU A 49 -5.39 2.76 3.60
C GLU A 49 -6.22 4.00 3.24
N GLU A 50 -5.69 5.20 3.46
CA GLU A 50 -6.37 6.45 3.11
C GLU A 50 -6.75 6.52 1.62
N ARG A 51 -5.89 6.01 0.73
CA ARG A 51 -6.16 5.94 -0.70
C ARG A 51 -7.26 4.94 -1.03
N ILE A 52 -7.22 3.75 -0.43
CA ILE A 52 -8.25 2.73 -0.59
C ILE A 52 -9.60 3.29 -0.15
N GLU A 53 -9.65 3.90 1.03
CA GLU A 53 -10.89 4.44 1.60
C GLU A 53 -11.47 5.57 0.75
N LYS A 54 -10.63 6.46 0.20
CA LYS A 54 -11.07 7.50 -0.74
C LYS A 54 -11.68 6.91 -2.02
N ILE A 55 -11.07 5.86 -2.56
CA ILE A 55 -11.57 5.18 -3.76
C ILE A 55 -12.90 4.47 -3.45
N LEU A 56 -12.98 3.73 -2.35
CA LEU A 56 -14.20 3.05 -1.95
C LEU A 56 -15.34 4.06 -1.75
N ALA A 57 -15.11 5.14 -1.02
CA ALA A 57 -16.13 6.18 -0.80
C ALA A 57 -16.59 6.85 -2.10
N ARG A 58 -15.70 7.03 -3.08
CA ARG A 58 -16.00 7.74 -4.32
C ARG A 58 -16.71 6.86 -5.36
N TYR A 59 -16.26 5.64 -5.54
CA TYR A 59 -16.69 4.79 -6.65
C TYR A 59 -17.55 3.60 -6.22
N TYR A 60 -17.54 3.26 -4.92
CA TYR A 60 -18.25 2.10 -4.36
C TYR A 60 -19.04 2.49 -3.09
N PRO A 61 -19.91 3.53 -3.16
CA PRO A 61 -20.58 4.03 -1.96
C PRO A 61 -21.55 3.03 -1.34
N ASP A 62 -22.01 2.04 -2.10
CA ASP A 62 -22.92 0.99 -1.64
C ASP A 62 -22.20 -0.17 -0.93
N TYR A 63 -20.87 -0.17 -0.98
CA TYR A 63 -20.06 -1.17 -0.29
C TYR A 63 -19.67 -0.68 1.10
N GLN A 64 -19.69 -1.61 2.03
CA GLN A 64 -19.20 -1.38 3.39
C GLN A 64 -17.89 -2.13 3.59
N TYR A 65 -17.10 -1.73 4.58
CA TYR A 65 -15.90 -2.47 4.93
C TYR A 65 -15.68 -2.52 6.43
N THR A 66 -15.00 -3.59 6.86
CA THR A 66 -14.48 -3.77 8.23
C THR A 66 -12.97 -3.89 8.15
N LYS A 67 -12.25 -3.22 9.06
CA LYS A 67 -10.78 -3.21 9.10
C LYS A 67 -10.25 -4.12 10.19
N HIS A 68 -9.03 -4.60 9.98
CA HIS A 68 -8.21 -5.32 10.97
C HIS A 68 -8.94 -6.52 11.59
N VAL A 69 -9.45 -7.40 10.73
CA VAL A 69 -10.16 -8.61 11.15
C VAL A 69 -9.18 -9.76 11.31
N PRO A 70 -9.16 -10.44 12.46
CA PRO A 70 -8.31 -11.61 12.64
C PRO A 70 -8.56 -12.69 11.59
N ILE A 71 -7.51 -13.32 11.07
CA ILE A 71 -7.66 -14.38 10.07
C ILE A 71 -8.47 -15.58 10.59
N THR A 72 -8.49 -15.79 11.89
CA THR A 72 -9.30 -16.82 12.56
C THR A 72 -10.79 -16.66 12.32
N TYR A 73 -11.23 -15.48 11.93
CA TYR A 73 -12.60 -15.23 11.48
C TYR A 73 -13.00 -16.12 10.30
N PHE A 74 -12.08 -16.37 9.37
CA PHE A 74 -12.32 -17.21 8.19
C PHE A 74 -12.05 -18.69 8.45
N ALA A 75 -11.02 -19.00 9.24
CA ALA A 75 -10.63 -20.37 9.50
C ALA A 75 -9.89 -20.48 10.83
N SER A 76 -10.51 -21.15 11.81
CA SER A 76 -9.94 -21.32 13.16
C SER A 76 -8.59 -22.04 13.15
N GLY A 77 -8.34 -22.95 12.20
CA GLY A 77 -7.07 -23.66 12.03
C GLY A 77 -5.90 -22.79 11.61
N LEU A 78 -6.16 -21.56 11.13
CA LEU A 78 -5.14 -20.61 10.72
C LEU A 78 -4.54 -19.81 11.87
N SER A 79 -5.06 -19.95 13.09
CA SER A 79 -4.55 -19.28 14.30
C SER A 79 -3.11 -19.65 14.65
N ASN A 80 -2.65 -20.84 14.25
CA ASN A 80 -1.30 -21.36 14.51
C ASN A 80 -0.25 -20.76 13.56
N ILE A 81 -0.66 -19.93 12.62
CA ILE A 81 0.26 -19.31 11.69
C ILE A 81 1.05 -18.24 12.44
N ARG A 82 2.36 -18.28 12.28
CA ARG A 82 3.33 -17.38 12.91
C ARG A 82 3.10 -15.90 12.64
N SER A 83 2.20 -15.58 11.74
CA SER A 83 1.80 -14.20 11.43
C SER A 83 0.68 -13.76 12.36
N LYS A 84 0.96 -12.80 13.20
CA LYS A 84 -0.05 -12.07 14.00
C LYS A 84 -0.76 -10.99 13.17
N LYS A 85 -0.66 -11.06 11.84
CA LYS A 85 -1.25 -10.08 10.96
C LYS A 85 -2.74 -10.33 10.83
N ASP A 86 -3.51 -9.26 10.94
CA ASP A 86 -4.93 -9.25 10.64
C ASP A 86 -5.15 -9.06 9.12
N VAL A 87 -6.34 -9.42 8.67
CA VAL A 87 -6.85 -9.02 7.35
C VAL A 87 -7.12 -7.52 7.39
N ASP A 88 -6.54 -6.78 6.46
CA ASP A 88 -6.62 -5.31 6.53
C ASP A 88 -8.03 -4.80 6.23
N TYR A 89 -8.71 -5.36 5.21
CA TYR A 89 -10.10 -5.03 4.90
C TYR A 89 -10.91 -6.25 4.50
N ILE A 90 -12.14 -6.33 4.99
CA ILE A 90 -13.20 -7.18 4.46
C ILE A 90 -14.24 -6.24 3.84
N ILE A 91 -14.52 -6.44 2.56
CA ILE A 91 -15.51 -5.65 1.81
C ILE A 91 -16.83 -6.40 1.78
N LYS A 92 -17.91 -5.70 2.07
CA LYS A 92 -19.28 -6.21 2.06
C LYS A 92 -20.10 -5.47 1.00
N ASP A 93 -20.97 -6.20 0.32
CA ASP A 93 -21.93 -5.61 -0.62
C ASP A 93 -23.08 -4.89 0.11
N SER A 94 -23.99 -4.29 -0.64
CA SER A 94 -25.18 -3.62 -0.10
C SER A 94 -26.12 -4.55 0.68
N ALA A 95 -26.03 -5.86 0.45
CA ALA A 95 -26.78 -6.86 1.20
C ALA A 95 -26.05 -7.32 2.49
N GLY A 96 -24.88 -6.76 2.78
CA GLY A 96 -24.05 -7.11 3.93
C GLY A 96 -23.25 -8.41 3.76
N ARG A 97 -23.21 -8.99 2.55
CA ARG A 97 -22.46 -10.21 2.28
C ARG A 97 -20.98 -9.83 2.03
N GLU A 98 -20.10 -10.60 2.59
CA GLU A 98 -18.67 -10.47 2.34
C GLU A 98 -18.34 -10.92 0.91
N VAL A 99 -17.70 -10.04 0.14
CA VAL A 99 -17.43 -10.27 -1.28
C VAL A 99 -15.96 -10.23 -1.63
N ALA A 100 -15.17 -9.52 -0.84
CA ALA A 100 -13.76 -9.36 -1.13
C ALA A 100 -12.91 -9.04 0.11
N VAL A 101 -11.60 -9.29 -0.03
CA VAL A 101 -10.60 -9.05 0.99
C VAL A 101 -9.45 -8.24 0.41
N ILE A 102 -8.94 -7.28 1.17
CA ILE A 102 -7.72 -6.52 0.82
C ILE A 102 -6.65 -6.78 1.86
N LEU A 103 -5.44 -7.04 1.42
CA LEU A 103 -4.26 -7.22 2.25
C LEU A 103 -3.19 -6.19 1.93
N LEU A 104 -2.59 -5.62 2.97
CA LEU A 104 -1.41 -4.76 2.88
C LEU A 104 -0.19 -5.56 3.33
N LEU A 105 0.73 -5.85 2.44
CA LEU A 105 1.82 -6.77 2.68
C LEU A 105 3.18 -6.05 2.68
N SER A 106 4.01 -6.32 3.68
CA SER A 106 5.43 -6.00 3.62
C SER A 106 6.18 -6.99 2.71
N SER A 107 7.37 -6.62 2.25
CA SER A 107 8.17 -7.47 1.36
C SER A 107 8.47 -8.86 1.92
N GLY A 108 8.66 -8.98 3.24
CA GLY A 108 8.91 -10.26 3.89
C GLY A 108 7.70 -11.20 4.01
N MET A 109 6.50 -10.69 3.72
CA MET A 109 5.26 -11.48 3.79
C MET A 109 4.92 -12.15 2.47
N TYR A 110 5.48 -11.66 1.37
CA TYR A 110 5.16 -12.18 0.05
C TYR A 110 5.76 -13.59 -0.18
N ARG A 111 5.01 -14.47 -0.84
CA ARG A 111 5.38 -15.87 -1.13
C ARG A 111 5.61 -16.76 0.09
N THR A 112 5.08 -16.41 1.24
CA THR A 112 5.10 -17.28 2.41
C THR A 112 4.02 -18.37 2.31
N GLN A 113 4.25 -19.49 2.98
CA GLN A 113 3.24 -20.57 3.02
C GLN A 113 1.94 -20.11 3.65
N TRP A 114 2.02 -19.35 4.75
CA TRP A 114 0.83 -18.84 5.42
C TRP A 114 -0.04 -17.93 4.53
N LEU A 115 0.56 -17.16 3.61
CA LEU A 115 -0.20 -16.34 2.69
C LEU A 115 -0.98 -17.20 1.67
N LYS A 116 -0.41 -18.32 1.24
CA LYS A 116 -1.11 -19.30 0.40
C LYS A 116 -2.30 -19.89 1.15
N ASP A 117 -2.10 -20.28 2.41
CA ASP A 117 -3.16 -20.84 3.25
C ASP A 117 -4.31 -19.83 3.45
N TRP A 118 -3.97 -18.53 3.56
CA TRP A 118 -4.96 -17.45 3.60
C TRP A 118 -5.75 -17.34 2.31
N TYR A 119 -5.07 -17.36 1.16
CA TYR A 119 -5.76 -17.30 -0.13
C TYR A 119 -6.65 -18.52 -0.37
N ASP A 120 -6.25 -19.69 0.10
CA ASP A 120 -7.09 -20.89 0.06
C ASP A 120 -8.33 -20.72 0.94
N ALA A 121 -8.20 -20.17 2.13
CA ALA A 121 -9.32 -19.85 3.00
C ALA A 121 -10.29 -18.85 2.35
N PHE A 122 -9.78 -17.77 1.75
CA PHE A 122 -10.64 -16.81 1.06
C PHE A 122 -11.41 -17.44 -0.11
N ARG A 123 -10.76 -18.30 -0.89
CA ARG A 123 -11.42 -19.05 -1.96
C ARG A 123 -12.50 -20.01 -1.46
N GLN A 124 -12.28 -20.65 -0.32
CA GLN A 124 -13.31 -21.53 0.30
C GLN A 124 -14.54 -20.74 0.75
N HIS A 125 -14.40 -19.47 1.05
CA HIS A 125 -15.49 -18.53 1.38
C HIS A 125 -16.03 -17.76 0.17
N ASP A 126 -15.60 -18.10 -1.04
CA ASP A 126 -15.97 -17.41 -2.30
C ASP A 126 -15.62 -15.90 -2.27
N LEU A 127 -14.54 -15.55 -1.61
CA LEU A 127 -14.06 -14.18 -1.48
C LEU A 127 -13.00 -13.87 -2.53
N LYS A 128 -13.24 -12.82 -3.30
CA LYS A 128 -12.20 -12.22 -4.13
C LYS A 128 -11.14 -11.59 -3.22
N HIS A 129 -9.89 -11.55 -3.66
CA HIS A 129 -8.85 -10.93 -2.86
C HIS A 129 -7.85 -10.16 -3.72
N VAL A 130 -7.33 -9.08 -3.15
CA VAL A 130 -6.25 -8.28 -3.71
C VAL A 130 -5.25 -7.95 -2.61
N HIS A 131 -3.98 -7.84 -2.98
CA HIS A 131 -2.96 -7.35 -2.05
C HIS A 131 -2.21 -6.16 -2.64
N PHE A 132 -1.75 -5.28 -1.76
CA PHE A 132 -0.87 -4.17 -2.07
C PHE A 132 0.43 -4.31 -1.30
N MET A 133 1.54 -4.27 -2.02
CA MET A 133 2.87 -4.36 -1.43
C MET A 133 3.30 -2.98 -0.92
N LEU A 134 3.51 -2.85 0.39
CA LEU A 134 3.77 -1.56 1.03
C LEU A 134 5.08 -0.88 0.56
N HIS A 135 6.05 -1.64 0.06
CA HIS A 135 7.29 -1.10 -0.48
C HIS A 135 7.17 -0.56 -1.91
N LEU A 136 6.02 -0.75 -2.56
CA LEU A 136 5.73 -0.22 -3.90
C LEU A 136 4.97 1.11 -3.80
N PRO A 137 5.10 1.97 -4.82
CA PRO A 137 4.41 3.25 -4.87
C PRO A 137 2.93 3.07 -5.19
N ASN A 138 2.11 2.60 -4.28
CA ASN A 138 0.68 2.33 -4.47
C ASN A 138 -0.10 3.61 -4.86
N ARG A 139 0.07 4.07 -6.11
CA ARG A 139 -0.59 5.27 -6.64
C ARG A 139 -2.10 5.06 -6.72
N MET A 140 -2.87 6.14 -6.57
CA MET A 140 -4.34 6.10 -6.61
C MET A 140 -4.88 5.36 -7.83
N ILE A 141 -4.36 5.66 -9.01
CA ILE A 141 -4.78 5.01 -10.26
C ILE A 141 -4.55 3.49 -10.27
N HIS A 142 -3.45 3.05 -9.65
CA HIS A 142 -3.13 1.61 -9.53
C HIS A 142 -4.09 0.90 -8.57
N ILE A 143 -4.35 1.53 -7.41
CA ILE A 143 -5.29 0.98 -6.43
C ILE A 143 -6.69 0.93 -7.04
N GLU A 144 -7.13 2.00 -7.69
CA GLU A 144 -8.42 2.06 -8.36
C GLU A 144 -8.58 0.96 -9.41
N ALA A 145 -7.58 0.78 -10.28
CA ALA A 145 -7.63 -0.26 -11.31
C ALA A 145 -7.78 -1.68 -10.69
N ARG A 146 -7.02 -1.97 -9.61
CA ARG A 146 -7.10 -3.26 -8.92
C ARG A 146 -8.42 -3.47 -8.20
N LEU A 147 -8.97 -2.43 -7.58
CA LEU A 147 -10.29 -2.51 -6.93
C LEU A 147 -11.40 -2.67 -7.96
N ARG A 148 -11.30 -2.01 -9.11
CA ARG A 148 -12.25 -2.18 -10.22
C ARG A 148 -12.23 -3.60 -10.79
N GLU A 149 -11.06 -4.19 -10.97
CA GLU A 149 -10.93 -5.58 -11.41
C GLU A 149 -11.57 -6.55 -10.40
N MET A 150 -11.45 -6.26 -9.11
CA MET A 150 -11.95 -7.11 -8.05
C MET A 150 -13.46 -6.95 -7.80
N LEU A 151 -13.95 -5.72 -7.76
CA LEU A 151 -15.34 -5.42 -7.36
C LEU A 151 -16.29 -5.28 -8.58
N GLY A 152 -15.76 -5.02 -9.75
CA GLY A 152 -16.52 -4.89 -11.00
C GLY A 152 -16.86 -3.47 -11.33
#